data_7e1bfa31ba1efbe4c3a1635a2522e099
#
_entry.id   7e1bfa31ba1efbe4c3a1635a2522e099
#
_cell.length_a   1.000
_cell.length_b   1.000
_cell.length_c   1.000
_cell.angle_alpha   90.00
_cell.angle_beta   90.00
_cell.angle_gamma   90.00
#
_symmetry.space_group_name_H-M   'P 1'
#
loop_
_entity.id
_entity.type
_entity.pdbx_description
1 polymer ?
#
loop_
_entity_poly.entity_id
_entity_poly.type
_entity_poly.pdbx_seq_one_letter_code
_entity_poly.pdbx_strand_id
1 'polypeptide(L)'
;MNTDQKPHILLIDGMALLFRSFFATSAMGHYFPNAEGVPTNGVQGFVRHAMTAVSIFKPTHMAVCWDMGMHTFRNDLFDGYKANRPAPAPEMVPQFDMARELSEKIGWKNYGIAGMEADDLIGSLVCEWDGKAEVTIVTGDKDLLQLLRPDVKIAFMKKGYNVYDVYTEDRFREEYEISPMQFIDTKAFTGDSSDGYPGVKGIGPKTALKLIQQYGSVEGVIEALEELSAGTRKKIEADMPMLRLSRQLAEIHCKLDFDDPLEALNLPDFNSGLREELVEMGYTMIVRQMDSLFQTSI
;
A
#
# COMPACT_ATOMS: atom_id res chain seq x y z
N MET A 1 -12.69 12.99 27.04
CA MET A 1 -12.17 12.86 25.65
C MET A 1 -12.77 14.01 24.86
N ASN A 2 -11.94 14.76 24.13
CA ASN A 2 -12.41 15.89 23.32
C ASN A 2 -13.23 15.33 22.14
N THR A 3 -14.53 15.57 22.13
CA THR A 3 -15.50 14.99 21.19
C THR A 3 -15.50 15.65 19.81
N ASP A 4 -14.54 16.57 19.54
CA ASP A 4 -14.48 17.35 18.29
C ASP A 4 -13.38 16.90 17.30
N GLN A 5 -12.55 15.94 17.65
CA GLN A 5 -11.46 15.51 16.77
C GLN A 5 -11.92 14.32 15.91
N LYS A 6 -11.81 14.45 14.58
CA LYS A 6 -12.09 13.34 13.65
C LYS A 6 -11.26 12.09 14.04
N PRO A 7 -11.80 10.88 13.92
CA PRO A 7 -11.01 9.65 14.02
C PRO A 7 -9.83 9.69 13.05
N HIS A 8 -8.70 9.14 13.47
CA HIS A 8 -7.53 9.00 12.61
C HIS A 8 -7.24 7.52 12.38
N ILE A 9 -7.37 7.06 11.15
CA ILE A 9 -7.18 5.67 10.75
C ILE A 9 -5.78 5.51 10.13
N LEU A 10 -5.01 4.54 10.61
CA LEU A 10 -3.77 4.10 10.00
C LEU A 10 -4.03 2.84 9.16
N LEU A 11 -3.92 2.93 7.85
CA LEU A 11 -4.00 1.78 6.96
C LEU A 11 -2.58 1.32 6.59
N ILE A 12 -2.31 0.05 6.79
CA ILE A 12 -1.01 -0.53 6.45
C ILE A 12 -1.14 -1.49 5.27
N ASP A 13 -0.35 -1.24 4.24
CA ASP A 13 -0.07 -2.21 3.20
C ASP A 13 0.82 -3.31 3.80
N GLY A 14 0.18 -4.43 4.17
CA GLY A 14 0.80 -5.52 4.90
C GLY A 14 1.91 -6.19 4.10
N MET A 15 1.68 -6.38 2.80
CA MET A 15 2.67 -7.02 1.95
C MET A 15 3.89 -6.14 1.72
N ALA A 16 3.71 -4.86 1.38
CA ALA A 16 4.83 -3.94 1.20
C ALA A 16 5.68 -3.84 2.47
N LEU A 17 5.04 -3.78 3.65
CA LEU A 17 5.75 -3.69 4.93
C LEU A 17 6.47 -4.99 5.27
N LEU A 18 5.86 -6.15 5.02
CA LEU A 18 6.45 -7.46 5.30
C LEU A 18 7.66 -7.73 4.37
N PHE A 19 7.51 -7.52 3.06
CA PHE A 19 8.61 -7.67 2.10
C PHE A 19 9.80 -6.77 2.46
N ARG A 20 9.52 -5.51 2.73
CA ARG A 20 10.55 -4.57 3.16
C ARG A 20 11.27 -5.05 4.41
N SER A 21 10.53 -5.53 5.40
CA SER A 21 11.07 -6.02 6.68
C SER A 21 11.93 -7.26 6.49
N PHE A 22 11.50 -8.19 5.64
CA PHE A 22 12.26 -9.38 5.29
C PHE A 22 13.59 -9.03 4.62
N PHE A 23 13.56 -8.22 3.56
CA PHE A 23 14.76 -7.87 2.81
C PHE A 23 15.74 -6.98 3.59
N ALA A 24 15.27 -6.25 4.60
CA ALA A 24 16.14 -5.42 5.44
C ALA A 24 17.23 -6.24 6.17
N THR A 25 17.00 -7.52 6.44
CA THR A 25 17.92 -8.37 7.22
C THR A 25 18.37 -9.62 6.47
N SER A 26 17.54 -10.18 5.59
CA SER A 26 17.87 -11.38 4.81
C SER A 26 19.07 -11.20 3.90
N ALA A 27 19.30 -10.00 3.36
CA ALA A 27 20.49 -9.68 2.56
C ALA A 27 21.83 -9.89 3.33
N MET A 28 21.77 -9.86 4.66
CA MET A 28 22.91 -10.15 5.56
C MET A 28 22.84 -11.56 6.18
N GLY A 29 21.90 -12.40 5.73
CA GLY A 29 21.69 -13.75 6.26
C GLY A 29 21.06 -13.80 7.66
N HIS A 30 20.44 -12.69 8.12
CA HIS A 30 19.83 -12.64 9.46
C HIS A 30 18.34 -12.95 9.37
N TYR A 31 17.98 -14.18 9.71
CA TYR A 31 16.59 -14.69 9.63
C TYR A 31 15.87 -14.79 10.97
N PHE A 32 16.60 -14.72 12.11
CA PHE A 32 16.05 -14.78 13.47
C PHE A 32 15.05 -15.93 13.65
N PRO A 33 15.48 -17.19 13.55
CA PRO A 33 14.56 -18.32 13.61
C PRO A 33 13.90 -18.43 14.99
N ASN A 34 12.63 -18.90 14.98
CA ASN A 34 11.94 -19.27 16.22
C ASN A 34 12.47 -20.59 16.80
N ALA A 35 11.85 -21.10 17.85
CA ALA A 35 12.25 -22.34 18.51
C ALA A 35 12.18 -23.58 17.59
N GLU A 36 11.35 -23.52 16.55
CA GLU A 36 11.16 -24.58 15.56
C GLU A 36 12.10 -24.44 14.36
N GLY A 37 12.98 -23.43 14.36
CA GLY A 37 13.91 -23.14 13.27
C GLY A 37 13.29 -22.38 12.09
N VAL A 38 12.05 -21.91 12.20
CA VAL A 38 11.37 -21.15 11.14
C VAL A 38 11.85 -19.70 11.15
N PRO A 39 12.26 -19.10 10.00
CA PRO A 39 12.61 -17.70 9.89
C PRO A 39 11.49 -16.76 10.34
N THR A 40 11.82 -15.72 11.10
CA THR A 40 10.85 -14.73 11.62
C THR A 40 11.24 -13.28 11.39
N ASN A 41 12.33 -13.03 10.69
CA ASN A 41 12.88 -11.69 10.48
C ASN A 41 11.88 -10.71 9.84
N GLY A 42 11.13 -11.16 8.84
CA GLY A 42 10.08 -10.36 8.20
C GLY A 42 8.94 -10.04 9.18
N VAL A 43 8.44 -11.05 9.89
CA VAL A 43 7.35 -10.90 10.88
C VAL A 43 7.76 -9.92 11.99
N GLN A 44 8.92 -10.12 12.59
CA GLN A 44 9.40 -9.22 13.64
C GLN A 44 9.62 -7.79 13.14
N GLY A 45 10.18 -7.66 11.93
CA GLY A 45 10.38 -6.37 11.30
C GLY A 45 9.05 -5.68 10.97
N PHE A 46 8.08 -6.42 10.43
CA PHE A 46 6.73 -5.93 10.13
C PHE A 46 6.05 -5.35 11.38
N VAL A 47 5.94 -6.13 12.46
CA VAL A 47 5.29 -5.68 13.69
C VAL A 47 6.00 -4.46 14.29
N ARG A 48 7.34 -4.48 14.35
CA ARG A 48 8.12 -3.34 14.85
C ARG A 48 7.91 -2.08 14.02
N HIS A 49 7.83 -2.21 12.71
CA HIS A 49 7.58 -1.07 11.82
C HIS A 49 6.16 -0.53 12.00
N ALA A 50 5.15 -1.41 12.09
CA ALA A 50 3.77 -1.03 12.35
C ALA A 50 3.62 -0.30 13.70
N MET A 51 4.22 -0.83 14.79
CA MET A 51 4.25 -0.15 16.10
C MET A 51 4.94 1.22 16.03
N THR A 52 6.01 1.34 15.25
CA THR A 52 6.70 2.62 15.03
C THR A 52 5.78 3.60 14.30
N ALA A 53 5.05 3.15 13.28
CA ALA A 53 4.08 3.98 12.58
C ALA A 53 2.96 4.47 13.52
N VAL A 54 2.43 3.59 14.38
CA VAL A 54 1.46 3.96 15.44
C VAL A 54 2.04 5.04 16.35
N SER A 55 3.27 4.89 16.80
CA SER A 55 3.94 5.88 17.68
C SER A 55 4.14 7.24 17.01
N ILE A 56 4.45 7.25 15.71
CA ILE A 56 4.72 8.49 14.94
C ILE A 56 3.42 9.21 14.56
N PHE A 57 2.47 8.47 13.98
CA PHE A 57 1.23 9.05 13.44
C PHE A 57 0.12 9.17 14.48
N LYS A 58 0.24 8.48 15.61
CA LYS A 58 -0.72 8.51 16.73
C LYS A 58 -2.17 8.33 16.29
N PRO A 59 -2.49 7.31 15.50
CA PRO A 59 -3.84 7.05 15.05
C PRO A 59 -4.70 6.61 16.22
N THR A 60 -6.02 6.75 16.07
CA THR A 60 -7.01 6.19 17.00
C THR A 60 -7.47 4.79 16.55
N HIS A 61 -7.35 4.50 15.27
CA HIS A 61 -7.79 3.27 14.62
C HIS A 61 -6.71 2.75 13.67
N MET A 62 -6.71 1.44 13.42
CA MET A 62 -5.73 0.83 12.52
C MET A 62 -6.31 -0.40 11.83
N ALA A 63 -5.92 -0.58 10.57
CA ALA A 63 -6.12 -1.83 9.85
C ALA A 63 -4.90 -2.20 9.01
N VAL A 64 -4.72 -3.50 8.79
CA VAL A 64 -3.70 -4.07 7.92
C VAL A 64 -4.39 -4.74 6.74
N CYS A 65 -4.01 -4.39 5.52
CA CYS A 65 -4.56 -4.96 4.30
C CYS A 65 -3.55 -5.93 3.67
N TRP A 66 -4.02 -7.11 3.26
CA TRP A 66 -3.22 -8.21 2.77
C TRP A 66 -3.66 -8.70 1.39
N ASP A 67 -2.70 -8.97 0.52
CA ASP A 67 -2.96 -9.79 -0.67
C ASP A 67 -3.23 -11.23 -0.24
N MET A 68 -4.34 -11.81 -0.74
CA MET A 68 -4.74 -13.18 -0.43
C MET A 68 -4.54 -14.12 -1.61
N GLY A 69 -3.27 -14.28 -2.00
CA GLY A 69 -2.87 -15.11 -3.13
C GLY A 69 -2.24 -14.32 -4.27
N MET A 70 -1.88 -15.04 -5.32
CA MET A 70 -1.16 -14.46 -6.47
C MET A 70 -2.08 -14.12 -7.64
N HIS A 71 -3.30 -14.63 -7.67
CA HIS A 71 -4.25 -14.43 -8.76
C HIS A 71 -5.34 -13.44 -8.33
N THR A 72 -5.50 -12.38 -9.08
CA THR A 72 -6.49 -11.34 -8.84
C THR A 72 -7.31 -11.09 -10.11
N PHE A 73 -8.38 -10.32 -10.03
CA PHE A 73 -9.19 -9.95 -11.20
C PHE A 73 -8.35 -9.28 -12.31
N ARG A 74 -7.19 -8.67 -11.96
CA ARG A 74 -6.28 -8.07 -12.96
C ARG A 74 -5.60 -9.14 -13.81
N ASN A 75 -5.38 -10.34 -13.29
CA ASN A 75 -4.88 -11.47 -14.09
C ASN A 75 -5.94 -11.99 -15.06
N ASP A 76 -7.24 -11.89 -14.71
CA ASP A 76 -8.34 -12.22 -15.64
C ASP A 76 -8.44 -11.23 -16.79
N LEU A 77 -8.04 -9.96 -16.56
CA LEU A 77 -7.99 -8.92 -17.59
C LEU A 77 -6.74 -9.03 -18.47
N PHE A 78 -5.61 -9.43 -17.91
CA PHE A 78 -4.33 -9.47 -18.60
C PHE A 78 -3.39 -10.54 -18.04
N ASP A 79 -3.14 -11.59 -18.80
CA ASP A 79 -2.28 -12.74 -18.42
C ASP A 79 -0.85 -12.33 -18.05
N GLY A 80 -0.37 -11.18 -18.58
CA GLY A 80 0.95 -10.64 -18.27
C GLY A 80 1.05 -9.91 -16.93
N TYR A 81 -0.07 -9.66 -16.25
CA TYR A 81 -0.09 -8.90 -15.00
C TYR A 81 0.69 -9.63 -13.90
N LYS A 82 1.73 -8.96 -13.39
CA LYS A 82 2.66 -9.49 -12.36
C LYS A 82 3.34 -10.82 -12.72
N ALA A 83 3.22 -11.30 -13.97
CA ALA A 83 3.80 -12.57 -14.42
C ALA A 83 5.34 -12.59 -14.39
N ASN A 84 5.97 -11.43 -14.39
CA ASN A 84 7.43 -11.24 -14.31
C ASN A 84 7.97 -11.24 -12.87
N ARG A 85 7.10 -11.28 -11.85
CA ARG A 85 7.53 -11.28 -10.45
C ARG A 85 8.14 -12.65 -10.09
N PRO A 86 9.35 -12.69 -9.50
CA PRO A 86 9.94 -13.94 -9.03
C PRO A 86 9.12 -14.51 -7.86
N ALA A 87 9.15 -15.82 -7.71
CA ALA A 87 8.59 -16.46 -6.51
C ALA A 87 9.27 -15.93 -5.24
N PRO A 88 8.53 -15.79 -4.13
CA PRO A 88 9.10 -15.41 -2.85
C PRO A 88 10.20 -16.37 -2.42
N ALA A 89 11.21 -15.87 -1.68
CA ALA A 89 12.23 -16.71 -1.09
C ALA A 89 11.58 -17.77 -0.16
N PRO A 90 12.08 -19.02 -0.16
CA PRO A 90 11.52 -20.08 0.68
C PRO A 90 11.42 -19.69 2.16
N GLU A 91 12.37 -18.92 2.66
CA GLU A 91 12.42 -18.42 4.04
C GLU A 91 11.33 -17.36 4.33
N MET A 92 10.77 -16.75 3.29
CA MET A 92 9.69 -15.77 3.41
C MET A 92 8.31 -16.42 3.41
N VAL A 93 8.14 -17.55 2.71
CA VAL A 93 6.82 -18.17 2.51
C VAL A 93 6.06 -18.41 3.83
N PRO A 94 6.64 -19.02 4.88
CA PRO A 94 5.94 -19.21 6.14
C PRO A 94 5.60 -17.88 6.85
N GLN A 95 6.31 -16.81 6.54
CA GLN A 95 6.14 -15.54 7.24
C GLN A 95 4.90 -14.76 6.79
N PHE A 96 4.26 -15.11 5.67
CA PHE A 96 3.01 -14.49 5.23
C PHE A 96 1.88 -14.75 6.23
N ASP A 97 1.62 -16.03 6.53
CA ASP A 97 0.59 -16.40 7.48
C ASP A 97 0.97 -15.98 8.90
N MET A 98 2.21 -16.20 9.31
CA MET A 98 2.71 -15.78 10.62
C MET A 98 2.53 -14.29 10.88
N ALA A 99 2.75 -13.41 9.89
CA ALA A 99 2.59 -11.97 10.05
C ALA A 99 1.11 -11.60 10.24
N ARG A 100 0.22 -12.22 9.47
CA ARG A 100 -1.22 -12.02 9.59
C ARG A 100 -1.74 -12.50 10.94
N GLU A 101 -1.42 -13.75 11.31
CA GLU A 101 -1.82 -14.34 12.59
C GLU A 101 -1.32 -13.53 13.78
N LEU A 102 -0.06 -13.08 13.73
CA LEU A 102 0.50 -12.26 14.80
C LEU A 102 -0.17 -10.88 14.87
N SER A 103 -0.49 -10.25 13.75
CA SER A 103 -1.20 -8.97 13.75
C SER A 103 -2.61 -9.11 14.32
N GLU A 104 -3.33 -10.19 14.03
CA GLU A 104 -4.62 -10.53 14.65
C GLU A 104 -4.47 -10.75 16.16
N LYS A 105 -3.45 -11.49 16.58
CA LYS A 105 -3.16 -11.75 17.99
C LYS A 105 -2.83 -10.48 18.77
N ILE A 106 -2.17 -9.53 18.14
CA ILE A 106 -1.91 -8.19 18.69
C ILE A 106 -3.22 -7.39 18.83
N GLY A 107 -4.28 -7.78 18.11
CA GLY A 107 -5.58 -7.12 18.10
C GLY A 107 -5.73 -6.09 16.98
N TRP A 108 -4.85 -6.09 15.97
CA TRP A 108 -5.03 -5.24 14.80
C TRP A 108 -6.07 -5.84 13.86
N LYS A 109 -6.96 -5.00 13.33
CA LYS A 109 -7.92 -5.44 12.32
C LYS A 109 -7.18 -5.80 11.03
N ASN A 110 -7.48 -6.98 10.48
CA ASN A 110 -6.91 -7.46 9.24
C ASN A 110 -7.99 -7.58 8.17
N TYR A 111 -7.67 -7.12 6.96
CA TYR A 111 -8.49 -7.30 5.77
C TYR A 111 -7.70 -8.08 4.72
N GLY A 112 -8.37 -9.04 4.11
CA GLY A 112 -7.84 -9.83 3.01
C GLY A 112 -8.99 -10.51 2.27
N ILE A 113 -9.11 -10.31 0.96
CA ILE A 113 -10.17 -10.87 0.12
C ILE A 113 -9.51 -11.59 -1.06
N ALA A 114 -9.85 -12.87 -1.25
CA ALA A 114 -9.35 -13.64 -2.38
C ALA A 114 -9.75 -12.99 -3.71
N GLY A 115 -8.80 -12.88 -4.64
CA GLY A 115 -9.02 -12.24 -5.93
C GLY A 115 -8.87 -10.72 -5.94
N MET A 116 -8.64 -10.08 -4.78
CA MET A 116 -8.38 -8.65 -4.64
C MET A 116 -6.97 -8.40 -4.13
N GLU A 117 -6.44 -7.21 -4.41
CA GLU A 117 -5.14 -6.78 -3.92
C GLU A 117 -5.28 -5.90 -2.66
N ALA A 118 -4.23 -5.81 -1.85
CA ALA A 118 -4.20 -4.95 -0.67
C ALA A 118 -4.56 -3.49 -1.02
N ASP A 119 -4.14 -3.02 -2.19
CA ASP A 119 -4.43 -1.67 -2.67
C ASP A 119 -5.93 -1.42 -2.88
N ASP A 120 -6.68 -2.44 -3.38
CA ASP A 120 -8.14 -2.35 -3.57
C ASP A 120 -8.88 -2.32 -2.22
N LEU A 121 -8.36 -3.06 -1.22
CA LEU A 121 -8.88 -3.02 0.15
C LEU A 121 -8.61 -1.64 0.77
N ILE A 122 -7.40 -1.11 0.65
CA ILE A 122 -7.02 0.22 1.13
C ILE A 122 -7.89 1.29 0.44
N GLY A 123 -8.02 1.23 -0.89
CA GLY A 123 -8.84 2.17 -1.65
C GLY A 123 -10.31 2.17 -1.21
N SER A 124 -10.87 0.99 -0.98
CA SER A 124 -12.26 0.85 -0.54
C SER A 124 -12.48 1.36 0.88
N LEU A 125 -11.53 1.08 1.81
CA LEU A 125 -11.56 1.64 3.16
C LEU A 125 -11.42 3.18 3.16
N VAL A 126 -10.56 3.73 2.30
CA VAL A 126 -10.47 5.19 2.11
C VAL A 126 -11.81 5.77 1.65
N CYS A 127 -12.50 5.10 0.72
CA CYS A 127 -13.81 5.54 0.24
C CYS A 127 -14.90 5.40 1.31
N GLU A 128 -14.90 4.33 2.11
CA GLU A 128 -15.85 4.11 3.20
C GLU A 128 -15.79 5.24 4.26
N TRP A 129 -14.56 5.69 4.58
CA TRP A 129 -14.33 6.70 5.63
C TRP A 129 -14.11 8.11 5.10
N ASP A 130 -14.38 8.36 3.80
CA ASP A 130 -14.25 9.68 3.18
C ASP A 130 -15.10 10.73 3.90
N GLY A 131 -14.47 11.84 4.29
CA GLY A 131 -15.08 12.91 5.06
C GLY A 131 -15.42 12.58 6.53
N LYS A 132 -15.36 11.29 6.93
CA LYS A 132 -15.69 10.81 8.29
C LYS A 132 -14.44 10.68 9.18
N ALA A 133 -13.28 10.38 8.61
CA ALA A 133 -12.02 10.19 9.32
C ALA A 133 -10.83 10.82 8.56
N GLU A 134 -9.75 11.12 9.30
CA GLU A 134 -8.44 11.30 8.68
C GLU A 134 -7.81 9.93 8.42
N VAL A 135 -7.15 9.75 7.28
CA VAL A 135 -6.50 8.49 6.92
C VAL A 135 -5.02 8.70 6.63
N THR A 136 -4.17 7.88 7.22
CA THR A 136 -2.76 7.78 6.84
C THR A 136 -2.48 6.38 6.31
N ILE A 137 -1.99 6.27 5.08
CA ILE A 137 -1.64 5.00 4.43
C ILE A 137 -0.13 4.83 4.53
N VAL A 138 0.35 3.72 5.09
CA VAL A 138 1.76 3.34 5.13
C VAL A 138 2.02 2.28 4.05
N THR A 139 2.81 2.63 3.06
CA THR A 139 3.11 1.77 1.91
C THR A 139 4.49 2.05 1.31
N GLY A 140 4.92 1.21 0.40
CA GLY A 140 6.05 1.43 -0.52
C GLY A 140 5.60 1.74 -1.95
N ASP A 141 4.31 1.58 -2.25
CA ASP A 141 3.76 1.66 -3.61
C ASP A 141 3.26 3.07 -3.94
N LYS A 142 3.71 3.59 -5.08
CA LYS A 142 3.31 4.90 -5.58
C LYS A 142 1.93 4.91 -6.23
N ASP A 143 1.38 3.77 -6.57
CA ASP A 143 0.07 3.68 -7.20
C ASP A 143 -1.04 4.16 -6.25
N LEU A 144 -0.81 4.02 -4.95
CA LEU A 144 -1.68 4.58 -3.91
C LEU A 144 -1.76 6.11 -3.90
N LEU A 145 -0.88 6.84 -4.63
CA LEU A 145 -0.99 8.30 -4.79
C LEU A 145 -2.33 8.73 -5.41
N GLN A 146 -2.96 7.87 -6.19
CA GLN A 146 -4.31 8.11 -6.73
C GLN A 146 -5.39 8.27 -5.66
N LEU A 147 -5.13 7.80 -4.42
CA LEU A 147 -6.08 7.86 -3.30
C LEU A 147 -5.99 9.15 -2.49
N LEU A 148 -5.00 10.01 -2.75
CA LEU A 148 -4.83 11.28 -2.03
C LEU A 148 -6.07 12.16 -2.11
N ARG A 149 -6.48 12.72 -0.97
CA ARG A 149 -7.61 13.63 -0.76
C ARG A 149 -7.28 14.56 0.41
N PRO A 150 -8.11 15.59 0.71
CA PRO A 150 -7.84 16.49 1.83
C PRO A 150 -7.60 15.78 3.18
N ASP A 151 -8.36 14.72 3.45
CA ASP A 151 -8.27 13.94 4.70
C ASP A 151 -7.40 12.67 4.57
N VAL A 152 -6.69 12.45 3.44
CA VAL A 152 -5.87 11.26 3.17
C VAL A 152 -4.41 11.64 2.92
N LYS A 153 -3.50 11.00 3.64
CA LYS A 153 -2.05 11.14 3.50
C LYS A 153 -1.42 9.78 3.18
N ILE A 154 -0.36 9.79 2.39
CA ILE A 154 0.42 8.59 2.10
C ILE A 154 1.82 8.77 2.67
N ALA A 155 2.20 7.85 3.54
CA ALA A 155 3.50 7.80 4.19
C ALA A 155 4.37 6.72 3.54
N PHE A 156 5.20 7.12 2.57
CA PHE A 156 6.16 6.23 1.94
C PHE A 156 7.30 5.89 2.87
N MET A 157 7.53 4.61 3.06
CA MET A 157 8.64 4.11 3.86
C MET A 157 9.98 4.45 3.22
N LYS A 158 10.84 5.18 3.93
CA LYS A 158 12.24 5.43 3.55
C LYS A 158 13.20 4.47 4.26
N LYS A 159 14.50 4.69 4.10
CA LYS A 159 15.51 3.87 4.78
C LYS A 159 15.38 4.00 6.30
N GLY A 160 15.33 2.86 6.99
CA GLY A 160 15.11 2.79 8.44
C GLY A 160 13.65 2.54 8.82
N TYR A 161 13.36 2.53 10.14
CA TYR A 161 12.02 2.21 10.68
C TYR A 161 11.15 3.44 10.91
N ASN A 162 11.73 4.62 11.07
CA ASN A 162 11.06 5.83 11.55
C ASN A 162 11.10 6.99 10.56
N VAL A 163 11.48 6.75 9.32
CA VAL A 163 11.59 7.79 8.29
C VAL A 163 10.56 7.54 7.21
N TYR A 164 9.63 8.49 7.09
CA TYR A 164 8.59 8.49 6.07
C TYR A 164 8.68 9.74 5.20
N ASP A 165 8.38 9.58 3.93
CA ASP A 165 8.15 10.67 3.00
C ASP A 165 6.63 10.82 2.84
N VAL A 166 6.07 11.83 3.48
CA VAL A 166 4.62 11.98 3.56
C VAL A 166 4.13 12.85 2.40
N TYR A 167 3.23 12.30 1.60
CA TYR A 167 2.49 13.01 0.56
C TYR A 167 1.11 13.41 1.05
N THR A 168 0.75 14.65 0.78
CA THR A 168 -0.60 15.19 0.86
C THR A 168 -1.11 15.49 -0.54
N GLU A 169 -2.41 15.73 -0.69
CA GLU A 169 -2.98 16.13 -1.97
C GLU A 169 -2.34 17.43 -2.50
N ASP A 170 -2.13 18.43 -1.63
CA ASP A 170 -1.50 19.71 -2.01
C ASP A 170 -0.09 19.49 -2.56
N ARG A 171 0.74 18.74 -1.81
CA ARG A 171 2.11 18.40 -2.27
C ARG A 171 2.09 17.67 -3.61
N PHE A 172 1.16 16.74 -3.80
CA PHE A 172 1.03 16.02 -5.07
C PHE A 172 0.67 16.98 -6.22
N ARG A 173 -0.30 17.87 -5.99
CA ARG A 173 -0.70 18.88 -6.99
C ARG A 173 0.42 19.87 -7.33
N GLU A 174 1.22 20.27 -6.34
CA GLU A 174 2.41 21.11 -6.56
C GLU A 174 3.50 20.39 -7.37
N GLU A 175 3.70 19.08 -7.15
CA GLU A 175 4.77 18.32 -7.80
C GLU A 175 4.39 17.88 -9.22
N TYR A 176 3.13 17.45 -9.43
CA TYR A 176 2.68 16.85 -10.69
C TYR A 176 1.79 17.76 -11.54
N GLU A 177 1.26 18.84 -10.99
CA GLU A 177 0.32 19.78 -11.66
C GLU A 177 -0.92 19.08 -12.24
N ILE A 178 -1.36 17.99 -11.62
CA ILE A 178 -2.58 17.23 -11.93
C ILE A 178 -3.28 16.83 -10.63
N SER A 179 -4.53 16.37 -10.71
CA SER A 179 -5.21 15.76 -9.56
C SER A 179 -4.71 14.34 -9.30
N PRO A 180 -4.79 13.83 -8.04
CA PRO A 180 -4.43 12.44 -7.73
C PRO A 180 -5.12 11.40 -8.61
N MET A 181 -6.41 11.56 -8.91
CA MET A 181 -7.16 10.67 -9.79
C MET A 181 -6.60 10.63 -11.22
N GLN A 182 -6.03 11.72 -11.71
CA GLN A 182 -5.40 11.78 -13.03
C GLN A 182 -4.06 11.00 -13.08
N PHE A 183 -3.54 10.58 -11.92
CA PHE A 183 -2.34 9.74 -11.89
C PHE A 183 -2.57 8.39 -12.55
N ILE A 184 -3.78 7.84 -12.46
CA ILE A 184 -4.20 6.62 -13.17
C ILE A 184 -3.97 6.78 -14.68
N ASP A 185 -4.36 7.91 -15.23
CA ASP A 185 -4.22 8.18 -16.67
C ASP A 185 -2.75 8.33 -17.10
N THR A 186 -1.88 8.87 -16.24
CA THR A 186 -0.45 8.88 -16.52
C THR A 186 0.14 7.47 -16.54
N LYS A 187 -0.31 6.60 -15.62
CA LYS A 187 0.10 5.18 -15.56
C LYS A 187 -0.45 4.40 -16.77
N ALA A 188 -1.64 4.72 -17.26
CA ALA A 188 -2.19 4.12 -18.47
C ALA A 188 -1.26 4.32 -19.68
N PHE A 189 -0.71 5.52 -19.85
CA PHE A 189 0.24 5.81 -20.93
C PHE A 189 1.62 5.18 -20.71
N THR A 190 2.15 5.23 -19.49
CA THR A 190 3.51 4.78 -19.20
C THR A 190 3.62 3.27 -19.05
N GLY A 191 2.53 2.62 -18.67
CA GLY A 191 2.54 1.26 -18.14
C GLY A 191 3.23 1.19 -16.78
N ASP A 192 3.39 -0.04 -16.29
CA ASP A 192 4.17 -0.36 -15.11
C ASP A 192 4.98 -1.64 -15.33
N SER A 193 6.30 -1.51 -15.29
CA SER A 193 7.21 -2.64 -15.48
C SER A 193 7.21 -3.61 -14.31
N SER A 194 6.90 -3.15 -13.09
CA SER A 194 6.82 -4.01 -11.89
C SER A 194 5.57 -4.88 -11.92
N ASP A 195 4.50 -4.37 -12.51
CA ASP A 195 3.22 -5.06 -12.69
C ASP A 195 3.06 -5.71 -14.07
N GLY A 196 4.03 -5.47 -14.96
CA GLY A 196 4.14 -6.20 -16.23
C GLY A 196 3.25 -5.69 -17.35
N TYR A 197 2.54 -4.56 -17.20
CA TYR A 197 1.75 -3.98 -18.29
C TYR A 197 2.47 -2.80 -18.98
N PRO A 198 2.45 -2.74 -20.34
CA PRO A 198 3.39 -1.90 -21.07
C PRO A 198 2.96 -0.45 -21.32
N GLY A 199 1.67 -0.11 -21.15
CA GLY A 199 1.15 1.19 -21.59
C GLY A 199 1.26 1.41 -23.10
N VAL A 200 1.54 2.63 -23.52
CA VAL A 200 1.77 3.01 -24.94
C VAL A 200 3.25 3.01 -25.24
N LYS A 201 3.68 2.17 -26.18
CA LYS A 201 5.09 2.02 -26.54
C LYS A 201 5.72 3.34 -26.97
N GLY A 202 6.79 3.74 -26.27
CA GLY A 202 7.53 4.95 -26.56
C GLY A 202 6.91 6.24 -26.03
N ILE A 203 5.92 6.15 -25.14
CA ILE A 203 5.44 7.24 -24.30
C ILE A 203 5.97 7.00 -22.88
N GLY A 204 6.91 7.82 -22.44
CA GLY A 204 7.48 7.77 -21.10
C GLY A 204 6.81 8.76 -20.14
N PRO A 205 7.19 8.73 -18.84
CA PRO A 205 6.53 9.51 -17.78
C PRO A 205 6.40 11.01 -18.07
N LYS A 206 7.44 11.64 -18.59
CA LYS A 206 7.40 13.09 -18.91
C LYS A 206 6.38 13.44 -20.01
N THR A 207 6.26 12.57 -21.01
CA THR A 207 5.29 12.79 -22.10
C THR A 207 3.88 12.50 -21.62
N ALA A 208 3.67 11.41 -20.90
CA ALA A 208 2.38 11.05 -20.30
C ALA A 208 1.85 12.17 -19.40
N LEU A 209 2.70 12.66 -18.47
CA LEU A 209 2.32 13.74 -17.58
C LEU A 209 1.91 15.00 -18.34
N LYS A 210 2.68 15.43 -19.36
CA LYS A 210 2.32 16.59 -20.19
C LYS A 210 0.99 16.41 -20.94
N LEU A 211 0.73 15.20 -21.44
CA LEU A 211 -0.55 14.91 -22.11
C LEU A 211 -1.72 15.06 -21.12
N ILE A 212 -1.58 14.54 -19.90
CA ILE A 212 -2.65 14.64 -18.91
C ILE A 212 -2.77 16.06 -18.35
N GLN A 213 -1.69 16.78 -18.15
CA GLN A 213 -1.74 18.22 -17.80
C GLN A 213 -2.50 19.04 -18.84
N GLN A 214 -2.31 18.73 -20.13
CA GLN A 214 -2.90 19.50 -21.23
C GLN A 214 -4.35 19.09 -21.54
N TYR A 215 -4.66 17.80 -21.54
CA TYR A 215 -5.93 17.25 -22.00
C TYR A 215 -6.81 16.66 -20.90
N GLY A 216 -6.31 16.57 -19.67
CA GLY A 216 -7.05 16.20 -18.49
C GLY A 216 -7.23 14.70 -18.25
N SER A 217 -7.38 13.88 -19.29
CA SER A 217 -7.60 12.44 -19.17
C SER A 217 -7.16 11.68 -20.42
N VAL A 218 -7.13 10.34 -20.33
CA VAL A 218 -6.92 9.46 -21.50
C VAL A 218 -7.95 9.77 -22.58
N GLU A 219 -9.22 9.92 -22.21
CA GLU A 219 -10.30 10.25 -23.13
C GLU A 219 -10.08 11.61 -23.80
N GLY A 220 -9.70 12.64 -23.02
CA GLY A 220 -9.38 13.97 -23.55
C GLY A 220 -8.21 13.95 -24.54
N VAL A 221 -7.19 13.14 -24.28
CA VAL A 221 -6.08 12.94 -25.24
C VAL A 221 -6.56 12.23 -26.50
N ILE A 222 -7.45 11.25 -26.39
CA ILE A 222 -8.03 10.53 -27.54
C ILE A 222 -8.89 11.46 -28.41
N GLU A 223 -9.68 12.32 -27.80
CA GLU A 223 -10.50 13.31 -28.51
C GLU A 223 -9.64 14.35 -29.24
N ALA A 224 -8.48 14.68 -28.69
CA ALA A 224 -7.53 15.66 -29.23
C ALA A 224 -6.41 15.04 -30.10
N LEU A 225 -6.54 13.81 -30.60
CA LEU A 225 -5.49 13.11 -31.36
C LEU A 225 -4.97 13.92 -32.55
N GLU A 226 -5.85 14.67 -33.25
CA GLU A 226 -5.48 15.50 -34.40
C GLU A 226 -4.62 16.72 -34.02
N GLU A 227 -4.63 17.15 -32.75
CA GLU A 227 -3.81 18.26 -32.25
C GLU A 227 -2.39 17.82 -31.86
N LEU A 228 -2.20 16.50 -31.72
CA LEU A 228 -0.92 15.94 -31.31
C LEU A 228 0.08 15.91 -32.45
N SER A 229 1.38 15.89 -32.10
CA SER A 229 2.41 15.60 -33.10
C SER A 229 2.12 14.28 -33.81
N ALA A 230 2.39 14.19 -35.10
CA ALA A 230 2.18 12.98 -35.90
C ALA A 230 2.84 11.72 -35.26
N GLY A 231 4.00 11.90 -34.63
CA GLY A 231 4.73 10.82 -33.96
C GLY A 231 4.02 10.33 -32.69
N THR A 232 3.49 11.23 -31.87
CA THR A 232 2.74 10.90 -30.66
C THR A 232 1.40 10.26 -31.01
N ARG A 233 0.66 10.87 -31.94
CA ARG A 233 -0.60 10.34 -32.44
C ARG A 233 -0.46 8.90 -32.93
N LYS A 234 0.49 8.65 -33.84
CA LYS A 234 0.76 7.30 -34.38
C LYS A 234 1.03 6.25 -33.30
N LYS A 235 1.73 6.62 -32.22
CA LYS A 235 2.00 5.70 -31.10
C LYS A 235 0.74 5.37 -30.33
N ILE A 236 -0.10 6.36 -30.02
CA ILE A 236 -1.36 6.18 -29.30
C ILE A 236 -2.33 5.35 -30.13
N GLU A 237 -2.51 5.68 -31.41
CA GLU A 237 -3.37 4.92 -32.34
C GLU A 237 -2.96 3.45 -32.43
N ALA A 238 -1.65 3.17 -32.50
CA ALA A 238 -1.12 1.81 -32.61
C ALA A 238 -1.37 0.96 -31.36
N ASP A 239 -1.37 1.57 -30.17
CA ASP A 239 -1.49 0.87 -28.89
C ASP A 239 -2.80 1.21 -28.16
N MET A 240 -3.83 1.72 -28.85
CA MET A 240 -5.09 2.15 -28.27
C MET A 240 -5.76 1.07 -27.37
N PRO A 241 -5.84 -0.20 -27.78
CA PRO A 241 -6.40 -1.24 -26.90
C PRO A 241 -5.59 -1.41 -25.62
N MET A 242 -4.24 -1.35 -25.73
CA MET A 242 -3.34 -1.49 -24.58
C MET A 242 -3.42 -0.28 -23.64
N LEU A 243 -3.58 0.94 -24.17
CA LEU A 243 -3.79 2.14 -23.36
C LEU A 243 -5.05 2.01 -22.48
N ARG A 244 -6.16 1.56 -23.07
CA ARG A 244 -7.41 1.34 -22.33
C ARG A 244 -7.29 0.24 -21.28
N LEU A 245 -6.64 -0.87 -21.63
CA LEU A 245 -6.38 -1.97 -20.70
C LEU A 245 -5.46 -1.52 -19.56
N SER A 246 -4.37 -0.82 -19.86
CA SER A 246 -3.43 -0.31 -18.87
C SER A 246 -4.09 0.65 -17.89
N ARG A 247 -5.07 1.45 -18.35
CA ARG A 247 -5.87 2.29 -17.45
C ARG A 247 -6.68 1.46 -16.46
N GLN A 248 -7.34 0.39 -16.94
CA GLN A 248 -8.10 -0.52 -16.07
C GLN A 248 -7.21 -1.24 -15.06
N LEU A 249 -6.00 -1.64 -15.46
CA LEU A 249 -5.04 -2.30 -14.58
C LEU A 249 -4.45 -1.36 -13.52
N ALA A 250 -4.27 -0.07 -13.87
CA ALA A 250 -3.72 0.94 -12.97
C ALA A 250 -4.75 1.45 -11.94
N GLU A 251 -6.04 1.31 -12.21
CA GLU A 251 -7.09 1.82 -11.34
C GLU A 251 -7.26 0.94 -10.10
N ILE A 252 -7.19 1.56 -8.93
CA ILE A 252 -7.48 0.91 -7.64
C ILE A 252 -8.99 0.83 -7.47
N HIS A 253 -9.47 -0.35 -7.16
CA HIS A 253 -10.90 -0.59 -6.91
C HIS A 253 -11.31 0.00 -5.55
N CYS A 254 -12.36 0.85 -5.54
CA CYS A 254 -12.82 1.52 -4.33
C CYS A 254 -14.29 1.17 -3.99
N LYS A 255 -14.72 -0.05 -4.31
CA LYS A 255 -16.14 -0.43 -4.23
C LYS A 255 -16.38 -1.74 -3.44
N LEU A 256 -15.40 -2.13 -2.64
CA LEU A 256 -15.60 -3.26 -1.73
C LEU A 256 -16.37 -2.76 -0.52
N ASP A 257 -17.40 -3.48 -0.14
CA ASP A 257 -18.19 -3.18 1.04
C ASP A 257 -17.60 -3.89 2.27
N PHE A 258 -17.46 -3.15 3.35
CA PHE A 258 -17.03 -3.68 4.65
C PHE A 258 -18.16 -3.47 5.66
N ASP A 259 -18.67 -4.56 6.24
CA ASP A 259 -19.74 -4.51 7.25
C ASP A 259 -19.22 -4.15 8.67
N ASP A 260 -17.94 -3.81 8.78
CA ASP A 260 -17.31 -3.50 10.06
C ASP A 260 -17.59 -2.06 10.51
N PRO A 261 -18.08 -1.84 11.74
CA PRO A 261 -18.15 -0.51 12.31
C PRO A 261 -16.75 0.03 12.59
N LEU A 262 -16.62 1.36 12.71
CA LEU A 262 -15.33 2.00 12.97
C LEU A 262 -14.64 1.46 14.23
N GLU A 263 -15.40 1.13 15.25
CA GLU A 263 -14.92 0.58 16.52
C GLU A 263 -14.17 -0.74 16.35
N ALA A 264 -14.44 -1.49 15.28
CA ALA A 264 -13.71 -2.72 14.97
C ALA A 264 -12.23 -2.45 14.58
N LEU A 265 -11.90 -1.23 14.23
CA LEU A 265 -10.55 -0.78 13.90
C LEU A 265 -9.84 -0.13 15.10
N ASN A 266 -10.47 -0.04 16.27
CA ASN A 266 -9.84 0.56 17.45
C ASN A 266 -8.46 -0.06 17.71
N LEU A 267 -7.48 0.81 18.00
CA LEU A 267 -6.18 0.32 18.44
C LEU A 267 -6.31 -0.41 19.78
N PRO A 268 -5.74 -1.62 19.89
CA PRO A 268 -5.70 -2.32 21.16
C PRO A 268 -4.76 -1.67 22.16
N ASP A 269 -5.04 -1.83 23.44
CA ASP A 269 -4.06 -1.53 24.49
C ASP A 269 -2.96 -2.58 24.50
N PHE A 270 -1.72 -2.15 24.38
CA PHE A 270 -0.55 -3.02 24.53
C PHE A 270 -0.34 -3.35 26.00
N ASN A 271 -0.97 -4.43 26.48
CA ASN A 271 -0.95 -4.83 27.88
C ASN A 271 0.15 -5.87 28.21
N SER A 272 0.31 -6.16 29.52
CA SER A 272 1.29 -7.13 30.02
C SER A 272 1.06 -8.55 29.50
N GLY A 273 -0.20 -8.97 29.30
CA GLY A 273 -0.53 -10.31 28.82
C GLY A 273 0.00 -10.55 27.40
N LEU A 274 -0.21 -9.60 26.48
CA LEU A 274 0.35 -9.66 25.13
C LEU A 274 1.90 -9.71 25.18
N ARG A 275 2.49 -8.92 26.08
CA ARG A 275 3.96 -8.91 26.25
C ARG A 275 4.51 -10.28 26.68
N GLU A 276 3.87 -10.94 27.63
CA GLU A 276 4.25 -12.27 28.10
C GLU A 276 4.13 -13.31 26.99
N GLU A 277 3.05 -13.30 26.23
CA GLU A 277 2.86 -14.19 25.09
C GLU A 277 3.94 -13.98 24.00
N LEU A 278 4.29 -12.74 23.68
CA LEU A 278 5.36 -12.44 22.72
C LEU A 278 6.73 -12.93 23.17
N VAL A 279 6.98 -12.91 24.51
CA VAL A 279 8.22 -13.49 25.10
C VAL A 279 8.21 -15.01 24.93
N GLU A 280 7.11 -15.69 25.25
CA GLU A 280 6.97 -17.15 25.09
C GLU A 280 7.15 -17.59 23.63
N MET A 281 6.63 -16.81 22.68
CA MET A 281 6.78 -17.05 21.24
C MET A 281 8.21 -16.72 20.72
N GLY A 282 9.10 -16.17 21.55
CA GLY A 282 10.46 -15.82 21.17
C GLY A 282 10.61 -14.49 20.39
N TYR A 283 9.58 -13.67 20.30
CA TYR A 283 9.60 -12.38 19.58
C TYR A 283 10.26 -11.25 20.38
N THR A 284 11.49 -11.50 20.85
CA THR A 284 12.22 -10.59 21.75
C THR A 284 12.46 -9.19 21.17
N MET A 285 12.60 -9.06 19.85
CA MET A 285 12.76 -7.74 19.22
C MET A 285 11.48 -6.92 19.25
N ILE A 286 10.32 -7.58 19.09
CA ILE A 286 9.01 -6.93 19.21
C ILE A 286 8.80 -6.46 20.64
N VAL A 287 9.08 -7.31 21.63
CA VAL A 287 8.97 -6.98 23.06
C VAL A 287 9.83 -5.76 23.42
N ARG A 288 11.09 -5.72 22.98
CA ARG A 288 11.97 -4.56 23.20
C ARG A 288 11.41 -3.27 22.57
N GLN A 289 10.84 -3.37 21.36
CA GLN A 289 10.23 -2.23 20.70
C GLN A 289 8.97 -1.74 21.45
N MET A 290 8.14 -2.67 21.88
CA MET A 290 6.94 -2.40 22.68
C MET A 290 7.31 -1.69 23.98
N ASP A 291 8.30 -2.24 24.72
CA ASP A 291 8.83 -1.64 25.95
C ASP A 291 9.35 -0.22 25.71
N SER A 292 10.04 0.01 24.58
CA SER A 292 10.59 1.32 24.23
C SER A 292 9.54 2.36 23.87
N LEU A 293 8.45 1.97 23.19
CA LEU A 293 7.46 2.91 22.66
C LEU A 293 6.30 3.18 23.63
N PHE A 294 5.91 2.20 24.43
CA PHE A 294 4.65 2.23 25.20
C PHE A 294 4.84 2.18 26.73
N GLN A 295 6.04 1.88 27.26
CA GLN A 295 6.30 1.88 28.71
C GLN A 295 6.66 3.25 29.31
N THR A 296 6.64 4.33 28.54
CA THR A 296 6.93 5.67 29.03
C THR A 296 5.74 6.35 29.76
N SER A 297 4.72 5.57 30.14
CA SER A 297 3.51 6.06 30.84
C SER A 297 3.32 5.30 32.16
N ILE A 298 4.34 5.37 33.06
CA ILE A 298 4.20 5.06 34.49
C ILE A 298 4.63 6.26 35.28
#